data_16566e00e19c246e4bda21368b160c62
#
_entry.id   16566e00e19c246e4bda21368b160c62
#
_cell.length_a   1.000
_cell.length_b   1.000
_cell.length_c   1.000
_cell.angle_alpha   90.00
_cell.angle_beta   90.00
_cell.angle_gamma   90.00
#
_symmetry.space_group_name_H-M   'P 1'
#
loop_
_entity.id
_entity.type
_entity.pdbx_description
1 polymer ?
#
loop_
_entity_poly.entity_id
_entity_poly.type
_entity_poly.pdbx_seq_one_letter_code
_entity_poly.pdbx_strand_id
1 'polypeptide(L)'
;MTADAPDAGSARSAARAAEVAAATNAVLTRIDPPLPHAPGGPLAGVRVGLDDDVDTAGVRTTCGSLYFADRVPAADAVVVSRLRDAGADVVAKLNLSEFGVGLTTQNSAAGPVRNPWELDRIPGGSSGGAGAAVAAGLVDLAVGADAAGSLRLPAAACGVTALRPGVSVVPLAGVFPTCELVDSLGAVGRSAELVGRAFAVLAGRSPRAPHPAPPRRIGLPELWFDDLDPGVAAVVAAATDDFAAAGSELVPVRVPGISAAQDVLYTIVYTGLFDLHRDRLAHPELFHPDTLARVRLGEGLTDGHREEAVAVRAEYQRGLDEVFAEVDVLLTPTLPVDVPRAVTGEGVLPLTRRLAQLTAPWSMHAGPTLALPAGRHPDSGMPVGMQLTAPIGGEDLLLDAGAWFQLQTSWHTLVPPCAVEPA
;
A
#
# COMPACT_ATOMS: atom_id res chain seq x y z
N MET A 1 18.48 -11.30 -39.93
CA MET A 1 17.60 -11.99 -38.97
C MET A 1 16.30 -11.19 -38.95
N THR A 2 15.26 -11.71 -39.60
CA THR A 2 13.92 -11.12 -39.61
C THR A 2 13.33 -11.34 -38.21
N ALA A 3 13.00 -10.24 -37.54
CA ALA A 3 12.22 -10.33 -36.30
C ALA A 3 10.89 -11.01 -36.63
N ASP A 4 10.60 -12.14 -36.03
CA ASP A 4 9.30 -12.80 -36.17
C ASP A 4 8.22 -11.84 -35.72
N ALA A 5 7.17 -11.70 -36.51
CA ALA A 5 6.00 -10.90 -36.18
C ALA A 5 5.37 -11.55 -34.89
N PRO A 6 4.94 -10.74 -33.90
CA PRO A 6 4.35 -11.28 -32.69
C PRO A 6 3.13 -12.15 -33.04
N ASP A 7 3.02 -13.31 -32.41
CA ASP A 7 1.87 -14.20 -32.53
C ASP A 7 0.57 -13.43 -32.22
N ALA A 8 -0.49 -13.73 -32.97
CA ALA A 8 -1.79 -13.06 -32.83
C ALA A 8 -2.39 -13.12 -31.41
N GLY A 9 -1.96 -14.07 -30.59
CA GLY A 9 -2.29 -14.17 -29.16
C GLY A 9 -1.57 -13.10 -28.34
N SER A 10 -0.26 -12.95 -28.53
CA SER A 10 0.55 -11.96 -27.81
C SER A 10 0.13 -10.51 -28.18
N ALA A 11 -0.21 -10.27 -29.46
CA ALA A 11 -0.71 -8.96 -29.89
C ALA A 11 -2.06 -8.61 -29.25
N ARG A 12 -2.98 -9.57 -29.12
CA ARG A 12 -4.28 -9.36 -28.41
C ARG A 12 -4.09 -9.11 -26.93
N SER A 13 -3.21 -9.85 -26.26
CA SER A 13 -2.89 -9.64 -24.84
C SER A 13 -2.28 -8.25 -24.61
N ALA A 14 -1.35 -7.80 -25.46
CA ALA A 14 -0.77 -6.46 -25.38
C ALA A 14 -1.81 -5.34 -25.61
N ALA A 15 -2.73 -5.51 -26.57
CA ALA A 15 -3.81 -4.56 -26.83
C ALA A 15 -4.76 -4.48 -25.60
N ARG A 16 -5.13 -5.62 -25.01
CA ARG A 16 -5.96 -5.66 -23.79
C ARG A 16 -5.27 -5.00 -22.61
N ALA A 17 -3.98 -5.23 -22.42
CA ALA A 17 -3.20 -4.55 -21.38
C ALA A 17 -3.20 -3.03 -21.56
N ALA A 18 -3.09 -2.53 -22.79
CA ALA A 18 -3.16 -1.10 -23.08
C ALA A 18 -4.55 -0.52 -22.78
N GLU A 19 -5.63 -1.21 -23.13
CA GLU A 19 -7.02 -0.81 -22.81
C GLU A 19 -7.23 -0.73 -21.29
N VAL A 20 -6.81 -1.76 -20.54
CA VAL A 20 -6.94 -1.82 -19.08
C VAL A 20 -6.11 -0.72 -18.41
N ALA A 21 -4.88 -0.48 -18.87
CA ALA A 21 -4.04 0.59 -18.36
C ALA A 21 -4.67 1.98 -18.58
N ALA A 22 -5.25 2.22 -19.76
CA ALA A 22 -5.96 3.46 -20.07
C ALA A 22 -7.25 3.63 -19.25
N ALA A 23 -8.02 2.54 -19.05
CA ALA A 23 -9.26 2.57 -18.27
C ALA A 23 -9.00 2.85 -16.79
N THR A 24 -7.96 2.25 -16.21
CA THR A 24 -7.62 2.37 -14.79
C THR A 24 -6.75 3.59 -14.48
N ASN A 25 -6.01 4.12 -15.46
CA ASN A 25 -4.97 5.13 -15.30
C ASN A 25 -3.92 4.76 -14.23
N ALA A 26 -3.67 3.45 -14.08
CA ALA A 26 -2.76 2.92 -13.05
C ALA A 26 -1.27 3.07 -13.43
N VAL A 27 -0.96 3.21 -14.73
CA VAL A 27 0.41 3.28 -15.25
C VAL A 27 0.69 4.67 -15.80
N LEU A 28 1.74 5.33 -15.30
CA LEU A 28 2.21 6.64 -15.78
C LEU A 28 3.23 6.54 -16.90
N THR A 29 4.21 5.65 -16.71
CA THR A 29 5.28 5.45 -17.69
C THR A 29 5.47 3.95 -17.89
N ARG A 30 5.28 3.50 -19.11
CA ARG A 30 5.65 2.13 -19.50
C ARG A 30 7.14 2.07 -19.79
N ILE A 31 7.80 1.03 -19.33
CA ILE A 31 9.22 0.76 -19.55
C ILE A 31 9.30 -0.48 -20.46
N ASP A 32 9.60 -0.25 -21.73
CA ASP A 32 9.65 -1.26 -22.77
C ASP A 32 10.85 -0.99 -23.70
N PRO A 33 11.85 -1.86 -23.77
CA PRO A 33 11.97 -3.11 -23.01
C PRO A 33 12.14 -2.88 -21.49
N PRO A 34 11.94 -3.93 -20.64
CA PRO A 34 12.23 -3.83 -19.21
C PRO A 34 13.65 -3.35 -18.94
N LEU A 35 13.86 -2.74 -17.77
CA LEU A 35 15.20 -2.30 -17.38
C LEU A 35 16.18 -3.49 -17.41
N PRO A 36 17.44 -3.28 -17.82
CA PRO A 36 18.47 -4.32 -17.74
C PRO A 36 18.59 -4.87 -16.32
N HIS A 37 18.59 -6.19 -16.18
CA HIS A 37 18.64 -6.90 -14.89
C HIS A 37 19.57 -8.11 -14.95
N ALA A 38 19.92 -8.67 -13.80
CA ALA A 38 20.70 -9.91 -13.72
C ALA A 38 19.90 -11.10 -14.30
N PRO A 39 20.55 -12.06 -14.96
CA PRO A 39 19.87 -13.27 -15.42
C PRO A 39 19.56 -14.17 -14.22
N GLY A 40 18.31 -14.64 -14.12
CA GLY A 40 17.87 -15.50 -13.01
C GLY A 40 17.68 -14.73 -11.70
N GLY A 41 17.58 -15.44 -10.61
CA GLY A 41 17.33 -14.87 -9.28
C GLY A 41 15.90 -15.08 -8.76
N PRO A 42 15.63 -14.68 -7.51
CA PRO A 42 14.37 -14.99 -6.85
C PRO A 42 13.13 -14.27 -7.45
N LEU A 43 13.36 -13.24 -8.25
CA LEU A 43 12.28 -12.49 -8.93
C LEU A 43 12.37 -12.60 -10.47
N ALA A 44 13.13 -13.60 -10.99
CA ALA A 44 13.25 -13.80 -12.44
C ALA A 44 11.87 -14.01 -13.09
N GLY A 45 11.57 -13.21 -14.14
CA GLY A 45 10.31 -13.24 -14.85
C GLY A 45 9.12 -12.58 -14.11
N VAL A 46 9.35 -11.95 -12.95
CA VAL A 46 8.34 -11.18 -12.24
C VAL A 46 8.28 -9.76 -12.80
N ARG A 47 7.14 -9.35 -13.35
CA ARG A 47 6.91 -7.99 -13.85
C ARG A 47 6.64 -7.05 -12.69
N VAL A 48 7.50 -6.06 -12.50
CA VAL A 48 7.45 -5.12 -11.38
C VAL A 48 7.08 -3.73 -11.84
N GLY A 49 6.08 -3.13 -11.18
CA GLY A 49 5.79 -1.70 -11.24
C GLY A 49 6.34 -0.97 -10.01
N LEU A 50 6.82 0.23 -10.21
CA LEU A 50 7.32 1.08 -9.14
C LEU A 50 6.44 2.32 -9.01
N ASP A 51 6.04 2.68 -7.80
CA ASP A 51 5.38 3.97 -7.58
C ASP A 51 6.26 5.10 -8.15
N ASP A 52 5.63 6.16 -8.64
CA ASP A 52 6.33 7.22 -9.36
C ASP A 52 7.10 8.21 -8.45
N ASP A 53 7.24 7.87 -7.18
CA ASP A 53 8.10 8.49 -6.19
C ASP A 53 9.41 7.70 -5.92
N VAL A 54 9.57 6.53 -6.55
CA VAL A 54 10.77 5.70 -6.47
C VAL A 54 11.71 6.03 -7.62
N ASP A 55 12.86 6.61 -7.34
CA ASP A 55 13.85 7.03 -8.33
C ASP A 55 14.35 5.85 -9.17
N THR A 56 14.26 6.03 -10.48
CA THR A 56 14.64 5.03 -11.47
C THR A 56 15.53 5.71 -12.51
N ALA A 57 16.78 5.33 -12.59
CA ALA A 57 17.77 5.97 -13.46
C ALA A 57 17.33 5.98 -14.93
N GLY A 58 17.34 7.16 -15.56
CA GLY A 58 16.96 7.33 -16.95
C GLY A 58 15.46 7.20 -17.24
N VAL A 59 14.62 7.01 -16.22
CA VAL A 59 13.16 6.91 -16.36
C VAL A 59 12.49 8.09 -15.68
N ARG A 60 11.56 8.75 -16.37
CA ARG A 60 10.79 9.87 -15.82
C ARG A 60 10.12 9.44 -14.51
N THR A 61 10.31 10.24 -13.45
CA THR A 61 9.82 10.00 -12.09
C THR A 61 9.29 11.31 -11.52
N THR A 62 7.98 11.48 -11.51
CA THR A 62 7.31 12.76 -11.32
C THR A 62 6.69 12.97 -9.94
N CYS A 63 6.63 11.94 -9.10
CA CYS A 63 5.87 11.95 -7.85
C CYS A 63 4.39 12.33 -8.06
N GLY A 64 3.81 12.07 -9.25
CA GLY A 64 2.46 12.46 -9.60
C GLY A 64 2.23 13.98 -9.63
N SER A 65 3.28 14.81 -9.76
CA SER A 65 3.24 16.26 -9.61
C SER A 65 3.74 17.01 -10.85
N LEU A 66 3.16 18.17 -11.10
CA LEU A 66 3.66 19.12 -12.12
C LEU A 66 5.03 19.70 -11.74
N TYR A 67 5.39 19.75 -10.45
CA TYR A 67 6.71 20.18 -10.01
C TYR A 67 7.85 19.35 -10.60
N PHE A 68 7.60 18.08 -10.83
CA PHE A 68 8.58 17.13 -11.33
C PHE A 68 8.20 16.53 -12.68
N ALA A 69 7.38 17.25 -13.47
CA ALA A 69 6.84 16.77 -14.72
C ALA A 69 7.90 16.19 -15.68
N ASP A 70 9.09 16.81 -15.74
CA ASP A 70 10.19 16.42 -16.62
C ASP A 70 11.38 15.82 -15.86
N ARG A 71 11.20 15.48 -14.57
CA ARG A 71 12.29 14.96 -13.74
C ARG A 71 12.68 13.56 -14.17
N VAL A 72 13.96 13.37 -14.48
CA VAL A 72 14.56 12.06 -14.78
C VAL A 72 15.74 11.86 -13.82
N PRO A 73 15.63 10.90 -12.86
CA PRO A 73 16.70 10.62 -11.93
C PRO A 73 17.98 10.14 -12.64
N ALA A 74 19.15 10.52 -12.13
CA ALA A 74 20.43 10.06 -12.63
C ALA A 74 20.87 8.72 -12.03
N ALA A 75 20.25 8.29 -10.94
CA ALA A 75 20.57 7.07 -10.21
C ALA A 75 19.29 6.32 -9.81
N ASP A 76 19.41 5.01 -9.69
CA ASP A 76 18.36 4.16 -9.13
C ASP A 76 18.27 4.35 -7.61
N ALA A 77 17.05 4.28 -7.07
CA ALA A 77 16.86 4.00 -5.66
C ALA A 77 17.50 2.64 -5.29
N VAL A 78 17.95 2.49 -4.05
CA VAL A 78 18.60 1.25 -3.58
C VAL A 78 17.74 0.02 -3.87
N VAL A 79 16.42 0.14 -3.68
CA VAL A 79 15.48 -0.96 -3.91
C VAL A 79 15.37 -1.33 -5.39
N VAL A 80 15.50 -0.39 -6.31
CA VAL A 80 15.48 -0.65 -7.75
C VAL A 80 16.70 -1.46 -8.15
N SER A 81 17.89 -1.10 -7.67
CA SER A 81 19.10 -1.89 -7.90
C SER A 81 18.94 -3.33 -7.36
N ARG A 82 18.40 -3.49 -6.14
CA ARG A 82 18.14 -4.81 -5.56
C ARG A 82 17.16 -5.67 -6.37
N LEU A 83 16.09 -5.05 -6.88
CA LEU A 83 15.12 -5.74 -7.75
C LEU A 83 15.78 -6.23 -9.05
N ARG A 84 16.56 -5.37 -9.68
CA ARG A 84 17.32 -5.71 -10.91
C ARG A 84 18.34 -6.83 -10.66
N ASP A 85 19.07 -6.76 -9.55
CA ASP A 85 20.02 -7.81 -9.14
C ASP A 85 19.33 -9.15 -8.83
N ALA A 86 18.05 -9.09 -8.40
CA ALA A 86 17.21 -10.27 -8.17
C ALA A 86 16.51 -10.81 -9.43
N GLY A 87 16.76 -10.22 -10.60
CA GLY A 87 16.25 -10.65 -11.90
C GLY A 87 14.85 -10.18 -12.23
N ALA A 88 14.32 -9.16 -11.53
CA ALA A 88 12.98 -8.63 -11.77
C ALA A 88 12.89 -7.83 -13.07
N ASP A 89 11.80 -7.99 -13.80
CA ASP A 89 11.44 -7.19 -14.97
C ASP A 89 10.74 -5.90 -14.52
N VAL A 90 11.50 -4.81 -14.34
CA VAL A 90 10.91 -3.50 -14.05
C VAL A 90 10.29 -2.94 -15.33
N VAL A 91 8.95 -2.87 -15.37
CA VAL A 91 8.17 -2.60 -16.59
C VAL A 91 7.34 -1.32 -16.56
N ALA A 92 7.18 -0.69 -15.40
CA ALA A 92 6.33 0.50 -15.29
C ALA A 92 6.67 1.39 -14.10
N LYS A 93 6.37 2.71 -14.27
CA LYS A 93 6.11 3.64 -13.16
C LYS A 93 4.60 3.72 -12.97
N LEU A 94 4.15 3.58 -11.71
CA LEU A 94 2.74 3.50 -11.36
C LEU A 94 2.24 4.84 -10.82
N ASN A 95 0.98 5.14 -11.11
CA ASN A 95 0.33 6.37 -10.70
C ASN A 95 0.03 6.35 -9.19
N LEU A 96 0.21 7.51 -8.57
CA LEU A 96 0.02 7.70 -7.13
C LEU A 96 -0.61 9.06 -6.84
N SER A 97 -1.09 9.26 -5.61
CA SER A 97 -1.41 10.59 -5.12
C SER A 97 -0.18 11.48 -5.18
N GLU A 98 -0.32 12.73 -5.61
CA GLU A 98 0.77 13.67 -5.70
C GLU A 98 1.62 13.71 -4.41
N PHE A 99 2.95 13.49 -4.53
CA PHE A 99 3.92 13.41 -3.45
C PHE A 99 3.63 12.34 -2.38
N GLY A 100 2.86 11.30 -2.70
CA GLY A 100 2.41 10.31 -1.71
C GLY A 100 1.31 10.83 -0.76
N VAL A 101 0.72 12.01 -1.03
CA VAL A 101 -0.18 12.72 -0.13
C VAL A 101 -1.64 12.56 -0.54
N GLY A 102 -2.38 11.71 0.16
CA GLY A 102 -3.81 11.43 -0.10
C GLY A 102 -4.11 9.94 -0.18
N LEU A 103 -5.30 9.54 0.26
CA LEU A 103 -5.67 8.13 0.41
C LEU A 103 -6.72 7.65 -0.62
N THR A 104 -6.91 8.41 -1.70
CA THR A 104 -7.90 8.10 -2.74
C THR A 104 -7.31 7.99 -4.15
N THR A 105 -6.09 8.48 -4.34
CA THR A 105 -5.38 8.60 -5.63
C THR A 105 -6.19 9.32 -6.70
N GLN A 106 -6.88 10.39 -6.28
CA GLN A 106 -7.67 11.26 -7.16
C GLN A 106 -6.94 12.59 -7.48
N ASN A 107 -5.79 12.82 -6.84
CA ASN A 107 -5.00 14.05 -6.87
C ASN A 107 -3.64 13.93 -7.56
N SER A 108 -3.49 13.05 -8.53
CA SER A 108 -2.30 13.01 -9.41
C SER A 108 -2.41 14.05 -10.52
N ALA A 109 -1.29 14.69 -10.88
CA ALA A 109 -1.21 15.56 -12.06
C ALA A 109 -1.54 14.83 -13.37
N ALA A 110 -1.37 13.51 -13.42
CA ALA A 110 -1.74 12.67 -14.54
C ALA A 110 -3.22 12.23 -14.52
N GLY A 111 -4.00 12.75 -13.57
CA GLY A 111 -5.41 12.41 -13.39
C GLY A 111 -5.63 11.23 -12.43
N PRO A 112 -6.91 11.01 -12.07
CA PRO A 112 -7.29 10.01 -11.07
C PRO A 112 -7.03 8.58 -11.51
N VAL A 113 -6.65 7.73 -10.56
CA VAL A 113 -6.65 6.27 -10.73
C VAL A 113 -8.03 5.72 -10.43
N ARG A 114 -8.44 4.70 -11.18
CA ARG A 114 -9.76 4.06 -11.08
C ARG A 114 -9.62 2.62 -10.60
N ASN A 115 -10.61 2.18 -9.83
CA ASN A 115 -10.63 0.83 -9.30
C ASN A 115 -11.01 -0.18 -10.42
N PRO A 116 -10.23 -1.24 -10.66
CA PRO A 116 -10.54 -2.21 -11.72
C PRO A 116 -11.78 -3.08 -11.43
N TRP A 117 -12.30 -3.11 -10.20
CA TRP A 117 -13.55 -3.77 -9.86
C TRP A 117 -14.77 -2.96 -10.29
N GLU A 118 -14.72 -1.63 -10.11
CA GLU A 118 -15.77 -0.68 -10.51
C GLU A 118 -15.10 0.68 -10.77
N LEU A 119 -15.04 1.11 -12.03
CA LEU A 119 -14.21 2.23 -12.49
C LEU A 119 -14.60 3.61 -11.93
N ASP A 120 -15.74 3.78 -11.31
CA ASP A 120 -16.17 5.00 -10.63
C ASP A 120 -15.90 5.00 -9.12
N ARG A 121 -15.31 3.92 -8.60
CA ARG A 121 -14.84 3.83 -7.22
C ARG A 121 -13.34 4.12 -7.10
N ILE A 122 -12.93 4.56 -5.91
CA ILE A 122 -11.52 4.81 -5.63
C ILE A 122 -10.73 3.51 -5.55
N PRO A 123 -9.47 3.48 -5.96
CA PRO A 123 -8.58 2.33 -5.77
C PRO A 123 -7.95 2.31 -4.37
N GLY A 124 -8.26 3.31 -3.50
CA GLY A 124 -7.44 3.61 -2.34
C GLY A 124 -6.25 4.49 -2.69
N GLY A 125 -5.36 4.76 -1.74
CA GLY A 125 -4.19 5.63 -1.94
C GLY A 125 -3.25 5.62 -0.73
N SER A 126 -2.05 6.24 -0.91
CA SER A 126 -1.54 7.02 -2.03
C SER A 126 -1.11 6.17 -3.23
N SER A 127 -0.76 4.90 -3.07
CA SER A 127 -0.29 3.96 -4.09
C SER A 127 -1.45 3.27 -4.84
N GLY A 128 -2.46 4.04 -5.26
CA GLY A 128 -3.64 3.49 -5.93
C GLY A 128 -3.31 2.79 -7.25
N GLY A 129 -2.30 3.29 -7.97
CA GLY A 129 -1.78 2.65 -9.18
C GLY A 129 -1.18 1.27 -8.88
N ALA A 130 -0.50 1.10 -7.75
CA ALA A 130 0.06 -0.19 -7.33
C ALA A 130 -1.05 -1.23 -7.09
N GLY A 131 -2.07 -0.88 -6.28
CA GLY A 131 -3.21 -1.77 -6.05
C GLY A 131 -3.97 -2.11 -7.33
N ALA A 132 -4.29 -1.09 -8.14
CA ALA A 132 -5.03 -1.27 -9.38
C ALA A 132 -4.25 -2.06 -10.44
N ALA A 133 -2.94 -1.80 -10.63
CA ALA A 133 -2.12 -2.48 -11.62
C ALA A 133 -1.93 -3.97 -11.30
N VAL A 134 -1.70 -4.32 -10.02
CA VAL A 134 -1.61 -5.71 -9.59
C VAL A 134 -2.96 -6.41 -9.73
N ALA A 135 -4.05 -5.80 -9.26
CA ALA A 135 -5.40 -6.36 -9.38
C ALA A 135 -5.81 -6.59 -10.83
N ALA A 136 -5.46 -5.66 -11.72
CA ALA A 136 -5.77 -5.74 -13.14
C ALA A 136 -4.82 -6.64 -13.94
N GLY A 137 -3.75 -7.20 -13.33
CA GLY A 137 -2.78 -8.05 -14.04
C GLY A 137 -1.83 -7.30 -14.98
N LEU A 138 -1.70 -5.98 -14.83
CA LEU A 138 -0.75 -5.18 -15.59
C LEU A 138 0.70 -5.42 -15.13
N VAL A 139 0.89 -5.70 -13.85
CA VAL A 139 2.13 -6.12 -13.22
C VAL A 139 1.85 -7.26 -12.24
N ASP A 140 2.85 -8.06 -11.92
CA ASP A 140 2.73 -9.16 -10.96
C ASP A 140 2.98 -8.66 -9.52
N LEU A 141 3.85 -7.66 -9.42
CA LEU A 141 4.31 -7.06 -8.18
C LEU A 141 4.38 -5.54 -8.33
N ALA A 142 4.03 -4.81 -7.29
CA ALA A 142 4.28 -3.37 -7.20
C ALA A 142 5.07 -3.04 -5.94
N VAL A 143 5.87 -1.95 -5.98
CA VAL A 143 6.65 -1.44 -4.86
C VAL A 143 6.32 0.04 -4.66
N GLY A 144 6.04 0.42 -3.42
CA GLY A 144 5.68 1.78 -3.05
C GLY A 144 5.83 2.04 -1.55
N ALA A 145 5.55 3.26 -1.12
CA ALA A 145 5.66 3.68 0.28
C ALA A 145 4.29 3.62 1.01
N ASP A 146 4.32 3.42 2.33
CA ASP A 146 3.15 3.44 3.22
C ASP A 146 3.48 4.19 4.52
N ALA A 147 2.96 5.41 4.66
CA ALA A 147 3.04 6.20 5.88
C ALA A 147 1.80 6.02 6.78
N ALA A 148 0.60 6.06 6.19
CA ALA A 148 -0.67 6.03 6.93
C ALA A 148 -1.67 4.99 6.39
N GLY A 149 -1.21 4.06 5.54
CA GLY A 149 -2.06 3.06 4.88
C GLY A 149 -1.91 3.04 3.36
N SER A 150 -0.90 3.71 2.82
CA SER A 150 -0.78 3.97 1.38
C SER A 150 -0.61 2.74 0.49
N LEU A 151 -0.13 1.61 1.00
CA LEU A 151 -0.17 0.31 0.32
C LEU A 151 -1.36 -0.52 0.76
N ARG A 152 -1.69 -0.49 2.06
CA ARG A 152 -2.72 -1.32 2.68
C ARG A 152 -4.12 -0.96 2.20
N LEU A 153 -4.45 0.34 2.10
CA LEU A 153 -5.76 0.79 1.60
C LEU A 153 -5.99 0.40 0.15
N PRO A 154 -5.05 0.61 -0.79
CA PRO A 154 -5.18 0.09 -2.16
C PRO A 154 -5.27 -1.43 -2.23
N ALA A 155 -4.53 -2.15 -1.38
CA ALA A 155 -4.63 -3.61 -1.33
C ALA A 155 -6.04 -4.06 -0.94
N ALA A 156 -6.63 -3.46 0.09
CA ALA A 156 -7.99 -3.76 0.52
C ALA A 156 -9.03 -3.38 -0.55
N ALA A 157 -8.93 -2.18 -1.12
CA ALA A 157 -9.89 -1.67 -2.10
C ALA A 157 -9.84 -2.41 -3.46
N CYS A 158 -8.68 -2.95 -3.83
CA CYS A 158 -8.47 -3.66 -5.09
C CYS A 158 -8.40 -5.19 -4.94
N GLY A 159 -8.50 -5.74 -3.71
CA GLY A 159 -8.53 -7.19 -3.47
C GLY A 159 -7.18 -7.89 -3.71
N VAL A 160 -6.09 -7.26 -3.32
CA VAL A 160 -4.72 -7.78 -3.41
C VAL A 160 -4.04 -7.79 -2.03
N THR A 161 -2.85 -8.34 -1.95
CA THR A 161 -2.06 -8.46 -0.71
C THR A 161 -0.99 -7.38 -0.67
N ALA A 162 -0.80 -6.72 0.46
CA ALA A 162 0.28 -5.74 0.66
C ALA A 162 0.97 -5.94 2.01
N LEU A 163 2.29 -5.93 2.01
CA LEU A 163 3.10 -5.85 3.22
C LEU A 163 3.63 -4.42 3.36
N ARG A 164 3.31 -3.78 4.48
CA ARG A 164 4.04 -2.65 5.05
C ARG A 164 5.05 -3.23 6.04
N PRO A 165 6.35 -3.30 5.72
CA PRO A 165 7.36 -3.75 6.67
C PRO A 165 7.50 -2.82 7.87
N GLY A 166 8.26 -3.23 8.87
CA GLY A 166 8.67 -2.35 9.95
C GLY A 166 9.45 -1.13 9.43
N VAL A 167 9.32 0.00 10.14
CA VAL A 167 10.03 1.23 9.80
C VAL A 167 11.55 0.96 9.78
N SER A 168 12.25 1.48 8.78
CA SER A 168 13.69 1.32 8.56
C SER A 168 14.17 -0.10 8.18
N VAL A 169 13.28 -1.08 7.99
CA VAL A 169 13.65 -2.44 7.55
C VAL A 169 14.06 -2.45 6.07
N VAL A 170 13.36 -1.69 5.25
CA VAL A 170 13.70 -1.48 3.83
C VAL A 170 14.26 -0.06 3.66
N PRO A 171 15.41 0.12 2.98
CA PRO A 171 16.02 1.43 2.79
C PRO A 171 15.14 2.34 1.91
N LEU A 172 15.04 3.62 2.31
CA LEU A 172 14.28 4.65 1.60
C LEU A 172 15.17 5.54 0.71
N ALA A 173 16.46 5.26 0.59
CA ALA A 173 17.38 6.04 -0.24
C ALA A 173 16.96 6.01 -1.72
N GLY A 174 16.65 7.18 -2.28
CA GLY A 174 16.11 7.35 -3.63
C GLY A 174 14.57 7.23 -3.72
N VAL A 175 13.87 7.22 -2.58
CA VAL A 175 12.40 7.34 -2.53
C VAL A 175 12.05 8.74 -2.05
N PHE A 176 11.09 9.41 -2.72
CA PHE A 176 10.65 10.71 -2.27
C PHE A 176 9.88 10.58 -0.94
N PRO A 177 10.28 11.28 0.12
CA PRO A 177 9.69 11.10 1.44
C PRO A 177 8.31 11.73 1.55
N THR A 178 7.44 11.12 2.35
CA THR A 178 6.20 11.74 2.86
C THR A 178 6.41 12.17 4.31
N CYS A 179 6.90 11.25 5.15
CA CYS A 179 7.23 11.49 6.55
C CYS A 179 8.20 10.42 7.05
N GLU A 180 9.49 10.73 7.14
CA GLU A 180 10.57 9.78 7.47
C GLU A 180 10.35 8.98 8.76
N LEU A 181 9.62 9.55 9.75
CA LEU A 181 9.36 8.89 11.02
C LEU A 181 8.43 7.67 10.91
N VAL A 182 7.61 7.61 9.85
CA VAL A 182 6.58 6.58 9.71
C VAL A 182 6.58 5.93 8.33
N ASP A 183 7.33 6.47 7.38
CA ASP A 183 7.46 5.91 6.04
C ASP A 183 8.04 4.50 6.10
N SER A 184 7.43 3.59 5.38
CA SER A 184 7.91 2.25 5.15
C SER A 184 7.71 1.88 3.69
N LEU A 185 8.73 1.35 3.04
CA LEU A 185 8.64 0.88 1.66
C LEU A 185 8.30 -0.60 1.65
N GLY A 186 7.25 -0.95 0.93
CA GLY A 186 6.73 -2.31 0.90
C GLY A 186 6.38 -2.81 -0.48
N ALA A 187 5.71 -3.95 -0.52
CA ALA A 187 5.34 -4.64 -1.74
C ALA A 187 3.86 -4.97 -1.78
N VAL A 188 3.28 -4.91 -2.98
CA VAL A 188 1.90 -5.30 -3.30
C VAL A 188 1.95 -6.41 -4.34
N GLY A 189 1.24 -7.50 -4.11
CA GLY A 189 1.14 -8.64 -5.02
C GLY A 189 -0.18 -9.39 -4.78
N ARG A 190 -0.44 -10.44 -5.57
CA ARG A 190 -1.64 -11.24 -5.31
C ARG A 190 -1.46 -12.20 -4.14
N SER A 191 -0.27 -12.77 -3.97
CA SER A 191 0.00 -13.78 -2.93
C SER A 191 0.99 -13.29 -1.87
N ALA A 192 0.78 -13.74 -0.64
CA ALA A 192 1.71 -13.51 0.48
C ALA A 192 3.10 -14.10 0.18
N GLU A 193 3.17 -15.21 -0.58
CA GLU A 193 4.44 -15.81 -1.01
C GLU A 193 5.23 -14.86 -1.91
N LEU A 194 4.62 -14.30 -2.97
CA LEU A 194 5.31 -13.37 -3.88
C LEU A 194 5.71 -12.09 -3.14
N VAL A 195 4.82 -11.55 -2.29
CA VAL A 195 5.10 -10.37 -1.45
C VAL A 195 6.26 -10.66 -0.49
N GLY A 196 6.33 -11.87 0.08
CA GLY A 196 7.43 -12.29 0.95
C GLY A 196 8.78 -12.40 0.22
N ARG A 197 8.79 -12.96 -1.00
CA ARG A 197 9.99 -12.97 -1.84
C ARG A 197 10.48 -11.57 -2.18
N ALA A 198 9.55 -10.68 -2.54
CA ALA A 198 9.86 -9.29 -2.82
C ALA A 198 10.39 -8.57 -1.59
N PHE A 199 9.72 -8.72 -0.42
CA PHE A 199 10.18 -8.14 0.83
C PHE A 199 11.62 -8.54 1.17
N ALA A 200 11.96 -9.83 1.05
CA ALA A 200 13.32 -10.28 1.32
C ALA A 200 14.35 -9.57 0.42
N VAL A 201 14.06 -9.46 -0.89
CA VAL A 201 14.91 -8.74 -1.84
C VAL A 201 15.03 -7.26 -1.46
N LEU A 202 13.90 -6.59 -1.21
CA LEU A 202 13.88 -5.16 -0.83
C LEU A 202 14.65 -4.89 0.46
N ALA A 203 14.55 -5.80 1.45
CA ALA A 203 15.28 -5.71 2.72
C ALA A 203 16.76 -6.16 2.61
N GLY A 204 17.20 -6.67 1.45
CA GLY A 204 18.56 -7.20 1.27
C GLY A 204 18.80 -8.51 2.01
N ARG A 205 17.74 -9.32 2.16
CA ARG A 205 17.75 -10.64 2.79
C ARG A 205 17.61 -11.73 1.73
N SER A 206 18.04 -12.95 2.03
CA SER A 206 17.73 -14.12 1.19
C SER A 206 16.26 -14.49 1.36
N PRO A 207 15.49 -14.67 0.26
CA PRO A 207 14.14 -15.17 0.35
C PRO A 207 14.10 -16.57 0.99
N ARG A 208 13.11 -16.77 1.86
CA ARG A 208 12.79 -18.09 2.42
C ARG A 208 11.46 -18.61 1.85
N ALA A 209 11.29 -19.90 1.82
CA ALA A 209 9.97 -20.48 1.60
C ALA A 209 9.04 -20.14 2.78
N PRO A 210 7.77 -19.78 2.54
CA PRO A 210 6.81 -19.59 3.63
C PRO A 210 6.61 -20.91 4.39
N HIS A 211 6.32 -20.80 5.69
CA HIS A 211 5.87 -21.89 6.54
C HIS A 211 4.43 -21.60 6.96
N PRO A 212 3.44 -21.89 6.08
CA PRO A 212 2.08 -21.50 6.30
C PRO A 212 1.53 -22.05 7.62
N ALA A 213 1.23 -21.17 8.55
CA ALA A 213 0.67 -21.49 9.86
C ALA A 213 -0.18 -20.33 10.38
N PRO A 214 -1.32 -20.61 11.06
CA PRO A 214 -2.08 -19.56 11.71
C PRO A 214 -1.32 -19.09 12.97
N PRO A 215 -1.45 -17.79 13.35
CA PRO A 215 -0.96 -17.31 14.62
C PRO A 215 -1.62 -18.06 15.79
N ARG A 216 -0.94 -18.27 16.89
CA ARG A 216 -1.51 -18.98 18.05
C ARG A 216 -2.53 -18.12 18.79
N ARG A 217 -2.21 -16.83 19.00
CA ARG A 217 -3.05 -15.87 19.71
C ARG A 217 -3.25 -14.63 18.83
N ILE A 218 -4.50 -14.32 18.53
CA ILE A 218 -4.91 -13.17 17.72
C ILE A 218 -5.64 -12.18 18.61
N GLY A 219 -5.05 -11.00 18.80
CA GLY A 219 -5.69 -9.91 19.49
C GLY A 219 -6.74 -9.25 18.61
N LEU A 220 -7.94 -9.08 19.14
CA LEU A 220 -9.03 -8.35 18.53
C LEU A 220 -9.21 -7.02 19.26
N PRO A 221 -8.69 -5.90 18.72
CA PRO A 221 -8.81 -4.61 19.37
C PRO A 221 -10.27 -4.18 19.51
N GLU A 222 -10.65 -3.72 20.70
CA GLU A 222 -11.91 -3.00 20.88
C GLU A 222 -11.91 -1.78 19.94
N LEU A 223 -12.93 -1.68 19.08
CA LEU A 223 -13.05 -0.52 18.19
C LEU A 223 -13.36 0.74 19.02
N TRP A 224 -12.72 1.84 18.66
CA TRP A 224 -12.86 3.15 19.31
C TRP A 224 -13.85 4.06 18.58
N PHE A 225 -14.69 3.49 17.73
CA PHE A 225 -15.73 4.16 16.96
C PHE A 225 -16.87 3.17 16.67
N ASP A 226 -18.10 3.68 16.46
CA ASP A 226 -19.32 2.87 16.38
C ASP A 226 -19.86 2.69 14.96
N ASP A 227 -19.22 3.29 13.93
CA ASP A 227 -19.76 3.39 12.58
C ASP A 227 -19.04 2.50 11.56
N LEU A 228 -18.48 1.34 12.01
CA LEU A 228 -17.97 0.32 11.10
C LEU A 228 -19.10 -0.19 10.20
N ASP A 229 -18.83 -0.25 8.89
CA ASP A 229 -19.78 -0.78 7.92
C ASP A 229 -20.15 -2.24 8.26
N PRO A 230 -21.45 -2.58 8.35
CA PRO A 230 -21.88 -3.93 8.74
C PRO A 230 -21.43 -5.04 7.77
N GLY A 231 -21.37 -4.75 6.47
CA GLY A 231 -20.88 -5.69 5.46
C GLY A 231 -19.39 -5.98 5.62
N VAL A 232 -18.60 -4.92 5.88
CA VAL A 232 -17.17 -5.06 6.20
C VAL A 232 -17.00 -5.85 7.49
N ALA A 233 -17.76 -5.53 8.54
CA ALA A 233 -17.71 -6.24 9.82
C ALA A 233 -18.00 -7.73 9.66
N ALA A 234 -19.05 -8.08 8.92
CA ALA A 234 -19.45 -9.47 8.69
C ALA A 234 -18.36 -10.28 7.94
N VAL A 235 -17.77 -9.69 6.89
CA VAL A 235 -16.73 -10.37 6.11
C VAL A 235 -15.46 -10.60 6.95
N VAL A 236 -15.03 -9.61 7.74
CA VAL A 236 -13.83 -9.75 8.57
C VAL A 236 -14.09 -10.69 9.76
N ALA A 237 -15.31 -10.71 10.31
CA ALA A 237 -15.69 -11.70 11.32
C ALA A 237 -15.58 -13.13 10.78
N ALA A 238 -16.09 -13.39 9.57
CA ALA A 238 -15.97 -14.72 8.94
C ALA A 238 -14.49 -15.13 8.73
N ALA A 239 -13.63 -14.20 8.29
CA ALA A 239 -12.19 -14.46 8.18
C ALA A 239 -11.54 -14.73 9.55
N THR A 240 -12.01 -14.08 10.60
CA THR A 240 -11.55 -14.32 11.98
C THR A 240 -11.98 -15.70 12.47
N ASP A 241 -13.19 -16.15 12.12
CA ASP A 241 -13.68 -17.49 12.43
C ASP A 241 -12.86 -18.59 11.75
N ASP A 242 -12.34 -18.36 10.53
CA ASP A 242 -11.42 -19.29 9.86
C ASP A 242 -10.15 -19.52 10.69
N PHE A 243 -9.56 -18.47 11.27
CA PHE A 243 -8.41 -18.60 12.18
C PHE A 243 -8.77 -19.35 13.46
N ALA A 244 -9.93 -19.06 14.06
CA ALA A 244 -10.40 -19.76 15.26
C ALA A 244 -10.63 -21.26 14.98
N ALA A 245 -11.24 -21.60 13.85
CA ALA A 245 -11.45 -22.98 13.41
C ALA A 245 -10.12 -23.75 13.21
N ALA A 246 -9.05 -23.04 12.88
CA ALA A 246 -7.70 -23.60 12.78
C ALA A 246 -6.96 -23.71 14.13
N GLY A 247 -7.59 -23.28 15.22
CA GLY A 247 -7.07 -23.40 16.57
C GLY A 247 -6.38 -22.14 17.12
N SER A 248 -6.50 -21.00 16.44
CA SER A 248 -6.06 -19.72 17.01
C SER A 248 -6.95 -19.31 18.18
N GLU A 249 -6.34 -18.86 19.27
CA GLU A 249 -7.05 -18.23 20.39
C GLU A 249 -7.36 -16.78 20.02
N LEU A 250 -8.64 -16.40 20.04
CA LEU A 250 -9.08 -15.03 19.82
C LEU A 250 -9.14 -14.29 21.17
N VAL A 251 -8.39 -13.22 21.30
CA VAL A 251 -8.25 -12.48 22.56
C VAL A 251 -8.76 -11.05 22.37
N PRO A 252 -9.88 -10.64 22.99
CA PRO A 252 -10.25 -9.24 23.06
C PRO A 252 -9.14 -8.43 23.74
N VAL A 253 -8.68 -7.36 23.09
CA VAL A 253 -7.60 -6.52 23.63
C VAL A 253 -7.98 -5.05 23.60
N ARG A 254 -7.51 -4.33 24.61
CA ARG A 254 -7.59 -2.87 24.65
C ARG A 254 -6.22 -2.29 24.34
N VAL A 255 -6.14 -1.42 23.30
CA VAL A 255 -4.90 -0.73 22.93
C VAL A 255 -4.92 0.67 23.54
N PRO A 256 -4.02 0.97 24.50
CA PRO A 256 -3.97 2.29 25.13
C PRO A 256 -3.71 3.40 24.11
N GLY A 257 -4.49 4.48 24.15
CA GLY A 257 -4.30 5.67 23.30
C GLY A 257 -4.75 5.52 21.84
N ILE A 258 -5.36 4.40 21.46
CA ILE A 258 -5.74 4.13 20.04
C ILE A 258 -6.68 5.19 19.46
N SER A 259 -7.59 5.75 20.27
CA SER A 259 -8.54 6.78 19.82
C SER A 259 -7.88 8.09 19.41
N ALA A 260 -6.70 8.41 19.97
CA ALA A 260 -5.92 9.59 19.62
C ALA A 260 -4.85 9.32 18.54
N ALA A 261 -4.56 8.06 18.24
CA ALA A 261 -3.43 7.67 17.40
C ALA A 261 -3.45 8.31 16.00
N GLN A 262 -4.63 8.45 15.39
CA GLN A 262 -4.77 9.08 14.08
C GLN A 262 -4.45 10.58 14.11
N ASP A 263 -4.89 11.32 15.12
CA ASP A 263 -4.63 12.76 15.25
C ASP A 263 -3.16 13.03 15.54
N VAL A 264 -2.56 12.21 16.38
CA VAL A 264 -1.12 12.26 16.66
C VAL A 264 -0.31 11.99 15.39
N LEU A 265 -0.66 10.94 14.63
CA LEU A 265 -0.01 10.64 13.35
C LEU A 265 -0.13 11.83 12.38
N TYR A 266 -1.31 12.41 12.26
CA TYR A 266 -1.53 13.53 11.34
C TYR A 266 -0.77 14.79 11.77
N THR A 267 -0.60 15.05 13.05
CA THR A 267 0.27 16.13 13.53
C THR A 267 1.71 15.91 13.06
N ILE A 268 2.25 14.70 13.20
CA ILE A 268 3.59 14.34 12.74
C ILE A 268 3.71 14.48 11.21
N VAL A 269 2.75 13.93 10.48
CA VAL A 269 2.76 13.92 9.00
C VAL A 269 2.61 15.33 8.44
N TYR A 270 1.63 16.12 8.90
CA TYR A 270 1.40 17.46 8.33
C TYR A 270 2.50 18.45 8.69
N THR A 271 3.10 18.35 9.86
CA THR A 271 4.30 19.15 10.18
C THR A 271 5.45 18.81 9.22
N GLY A 272 5.72 17.51 9.02
CA GLY A 272 6.75 17.08 8.09
C GLY A 272 6.48 17.47 6.63
N LEU A 273 5.24 17.35 6.17
CA LEU A 273 4.83 17.77 4.83
C LEU A 273 5.01 19.28 4.62
N PHE A 274 4.61 20.10 5.59
CA PHE A 274 4.78 21.52 5.50
C PHE A 274 6.27 21.90 5.39
N ASP A 275 7.12 21.33 6.24
CA ASP A 275 8.56 21.55 6.19
C ASP A 275 9.19 21.13 4.86
N LEU A 276 8.82 19.95 4.36
CA LEU A 276 9.30 19.41 3.09
C LEU A 276 8.93 20.27 1.88
N HIS A 277 7.74 20.88 1.92
CA HIS A 277 7.17 21.61 0.78
C HIS A 277 7.20 23.13 0.96
N ARG A 278 7.73 23.67 2.06
CA ARG A 278 7.72 25.11 2.38
C ARG A 278 8.17 25.98 1.21
N ASP A 279 9.31 25.66 0.61
CA ASP A 279 9.87 26.44 -0.51
C ASP A 279 9.00 26.31 -1.78
N ARG A 280 8.31 25.16 -1.95
CA ARG A 280 7.44 24.93 -3.10
C ARG A 280 6.13 25.71 -3.01
N LEU A 281 5.74 26.19 -1.84
CA LEU A 281 4.55 27.04 -1.66
C LEU A 281 4.67 28.40 -2.36
N ALA A 282 5.87 28.78 -2.84
CA ALA A 282 6.05 29.93 -3.72
C ALA A 282 5.35 29.76 -5.08
N HIS A 283 5.05 28.53 -5.49
CA HIS A 283 4.39 28.18 -6.73
C HIS A 283 3.18 27.25 -6.49
N PRO A 284 2.15 27.73 -5.78
CA PRO A 284 1.01 26.91 -5.40
C PRO A 284 0.21 26.35 -6.59
N GLU A 285 0.31 27.00 -7.75
CA GLU A 285 -0.32 26.59 -9.00
C GLU A 285 0.21 25.26 -9.58
N LEU A 286 1.38 24.82 -9.13
CA LEU A 286 1.98 23.55 -9.55
C LEU A 286 1.51 22.36 -8.69
N PHE A 287 0.82 22.61 -7.58
CA PHE A 287 0.20 21.56 -6.77
C PHE A 287 -1.21 21.22 -7.25
N HIS A 288 -1.59 19.98 -7.09
CA HIS A 288 -3.00 19.66 -7.09
C HIS A 288 -3.70 20.33 -5.90
N PRO A 289 -4.90 20.92 -6.06
CA PRO A 289 -5.58 21.64 -4.96
C PRO A 289 -5.73 20.84 -3.67
N ASP A 290 -6.04 19.55 -3.76
CA ASP A 290 -6.19 18.67 -2.60
C ASP A 290 -4.86 18.42 -1.87
N THR A 291 -3.75 18.35 -2.59
CA THR A 291 -2.40 18.23 -2.01
C THR A 291 -2.00 19.52 -1.32
N LEU A 292 -2.19 20.65 -2.00
CA LEU A 292 -1.92 21.98 -1.43
C LEU A 292 -2.71 22.21 -0.13
N ALA A 293 -3.98 21.82 -0.10
CA ALA A 293 -4.79 21.93 1.10
C ALA A 293 -4.20 21.12 2.28
N ARG A 294 -3.69 19.90 2.02
CA ARG A 294 -3.06 19.07 3.05
C ARG A 294 -1.73 19.62 3.53
N VAL A 295 -0.89 20.10 2.62
CA VAL A 295 0.39 20.75 2.99
C VAL A 295 0.13 21.95 3.91
N ARG A 296 -0.90 22.74 3.60
CA ARG A 296 -1.28 23.91 4.42
C ARG A 296 -1.85 23.57 5.80
N LEU A 297 -2.31 22.33 6.04
CA LEU A 297 -2.68 21.91 7.39
C LEU A 297 -1.51 21.97 8.37
N GLY A 298 -0.27 21.92 7.88
CA GLY A 298 0.93 22.10 8.69
C GLY A 298 1.29 23.55 9.01
N GLU A 299 0.72 24.58 8.34
CA GLU A 299 1.08 25.99 8.57
C GLU A 299 0.85 26.45 10.02
N GLY A 300 -0.16 25.89 10.70
CA GLY A 300 -0.48 26.20 12.10
C GLY A 300 0.23 25.34 13.13
N LEU A 301 1.00 24.34 12.69
CA LEU A 301 1.69 23.40 13.56
C LEU A 301 3.13 23.90 13.83
N THR A 302 3.53 23.84 15.09
CA THR A 302 4.88 24.25 15.54
C THR A 302 5.74 23.03 15.82
N ASP A 303 7.06 23.23 15.95
CA ASP A 303 8.00 22.20 16.40
C ASP A 303 7.58 21.61 17.75
N GLY A 304 7.03 22.43 18.66
CA GLY A 304 6.49 21.96 19.95
C GLY A 304 5.32 20.98 19.80
N HIS A 305 4.40 21.22 18.86
CA HIS A 305 3.32 20.27 18.56
C HIS A 305 3.89 18.94 18.02
N ARG A 306 4.94 19.00 17.18
CA ARG A 306 5.60 17.81 16.66
C ARG A 306 6.32 17.02 17.76
N GLU A 307 7.05 17.70 18.64
CA GLU A 307 7.76 17.09 19.77
C GLU A 307 6.78 16.38 20.72
N GLU A 308 5.66 17.03 21.06
CA GLU A 308 4.59 16.43 21.86
C GLU A 308 3.99 15.19 21.16
N ALA A 309 3.68 15.29 19.88
CA ALA A 309 3.14 14.17 19.11
C ALA A 309 4.13 12.98 19.04
N VAL A 310 5.43 13.24 18.91
CA VAL A 310 6.47 12.21 18.94
C VAL A 310 6.56 11.55 20.33
N ALA A 311 6.44 12.33 21.40
CA ALA A 311 6.42 11.79 22.77
C ALA A 311 5.19 10.89 23.00
N VAL A 312 3.99 11.34 22.57
CA VAL A 312 2.76 10.53 22.64
C VAL A 312 2.89 9.25 21.79
N ARG A 313 3.51 9.34 20.59
CA ARG A 313 3.80 8.14 19.78
C ARG A 313 4.67 7.14 20.53
N ALA A 314 5.70 7.59 21.24
CA ALA A 314 6.56 6.70 22.01
C ALA A 314 5.82 6.01 23.16
N GLU A 315 4.85 6.68 23.79
CA GLU A 315 3.97 6.06 24.81
C GLU A 315 3.03 5.03 24.17
N TYR A 316 2.44 5.37 23.03
CA TYR A 316 1.59 4.46 22.27
C TYR A 316 2.33 3.17 21.87
N GLN A 317 3.59 3.29 21.44
CA GLN A 317 4.42 2.13 21.08
C GLN A 317 4.67 1.23 22.30
N ARG A 318 4.98 1.79 23.46
CA ARG A 318 5.13 1.00 24.71
C ARG A 318 3.84 0.28 25.08
N GLY A 319 2.69 0.96 24.96
CA GLY A 319 1.39 0.31 25.21
C GLY A 319 1.10 -0.84 24.24
N LEU A 320 1.53 -0.73 22.98
CA LEU A 320 1.43 -1.83 22.02
C LEU A 320 2.39 -2.98 22.33
N ASP A 321 3.61 -2.70 22.80
CA ASP A 321 4.55 -3.74 23.22
C ASP A 321 3.96 -4.59 24.37
N GLU A 322 3.22 -3.96 25.32
CA GLU A 322 2.49 -4.66 26.37
C GLU A 322 1.37 -5.56 25.81
N VAL A 323 0.62 -5.07 24.82
CA VAL A 323 -0.41 -5.88 24.15
C VAL A 323 0.23 -7.06 23.41
N PHE A 324 1.33 -6.85 22.69
CA PHE A 324 2.05 -7.92 21.99
C PHE A 324 2.77 -8.91 22.90
N ALA A 325 2.91 -8.62 24.19
CA ALA A 325 3.34 -9.64 25.17
C ALA A 325 2.25 -10.71 25.41
N GLU A 326 0.98 -10.40 25.09
CA GLU A 326 -0.16 -11.28 25.30
C GLU A 326 -0.64 -11.96 24.00
N VAL A 327 -0.38 -11.38 22.81
CA VAL A 327 -0.85 -11.88 21.52
C VAL A 327 0.25 -11.85 20.47
N ASP A 328 0.18 -12.75 19.49
CA ASP A 328 1.17 -12.83 18.43
C ASP A 328 0.95 -11.73 17.37
N VAL A 329 -0.33 -11.47 17.04
CA VAL A 329 -0.74 -10.47 16.06
C VAL A 329 -2.04 -9.79 16.50
N LEU A 330 -2.28 -8.59 15.94
CA LEU A 330 -3.58 -7.92 16.01
C LEU A 330 -4.29 -8.07 14.66
N LEU A 331 -5.60 -8.31 14.65
CA LEU A 331 -6.43 -8.40 13.46
C LEU A 331 -7.50 -7.31 13.48
N THR A 332 -7.60 -6.56 12.39
CA THR A 332 -8.67 -5.57 12.16
C THR A 332 -9.09 -5.55 10.70
N PRO A 333 -10.27 -5.00 10.36
CA PRO A 333 -10.53 -4.58 8.99
C PRO A 333 -9.45 -3.59 8.53
N THR A 334 -9.21 -3.50 7.23
CA THR A 334 -8.29 -2.49 6.66
C THR A 334 -9.02 -1.19 6.36
N LEU A 335 -10.20 -1.28 5.74
CA LEU A 335 -11.11 -0.15 5.50
C LEU A 335 -12.29 -0.24 6.47
N PRO A 336 -12.75 0.87 7.06
CA PRO A 336 -13.93 0.88 7.93
C PRO A 336 -15.26 0.96 7.17
N VAL A 337 -15.22 1.10 5.86
CA VAL A 337 -16.38 1.28 4.97
C VAL A 337 -16.24 0.44 3.71
N ASP A 338 -17.35 0.17 3.01
CA ASP A 338 -17.30 -0.29 1.62
C ASP A 338 -16.46 0.67 0.77
N VAL A 339 -15.83 0.17 -0.28
CA VAL A 339 -14.98 0.98 -1.16
C VAL A 339 -15.77 2.14 -1.74
N PRO A 340 -15.46 3.42 -1.40
CA PRO A 340 -16.29 4.55 -1.79
C PRO A 340 -16.20 4.87 -3.28
N ARG A 341 -17.22 5.54 -3.81
CA ARG A 341 -17.12 6.24 -5.09
C ARG A 341 -16.14 7.41 -4.99
N ALA A 342 -15.55 7.78 -6.13
CA ALA A 342 -14.66 8.93 -6.18
C ALA A 342 -15.40 10.21 -5.76
N VAL A 343 -14.75 11.01 -4.91
CA VAL A 343 -15.24 12.33 -4.47
C VAL A 343 -14.18 13.38 -4.78
N THR A 344 -14.61 14.62 -4.97
CA THR A 344 -13.75 15.78 -5.22
C THR A 344 -14.12 16.94 -4.30
N GLY A 345 -13.21 17.91 -4.17
CA GLY A 345 -13.44 19.13 -3.41
C GLY A 345 -13.56 18.87 -1.90
N GLU A 346 -14.51 19.55 -1.25
CA GLU A 346 -14.64 19.56 0.23
C GLU A 346 -14.86 18.18 0.86
N GLY A 347 -15.36 17.20 0.09
CA GLY A 347 -15.58 15.83 0.57
C GLY A 347 -14.31 15.00 0.74
N VAL A 348 -13.19 15.41 0.15
CA VAL A 348 -11.96 14.59 0.07
C VAL A 348 -11.26 14.46 1.42
N LEU A 349 -11.13 15.55 2.19
CA LEU A 349 -10.45 15.50 3.50
C LEU A 349 -11.21 14.65 4.55
N PRO A 350 -12.54 14.83 4.74
CA PRO A 350 -13.32 13.95 5.62
C PRO A 350 -13.24 12.48 5.20
N LEU A 351 -13.33 12.18 3.89
CA LEU A 351 -13.20 10.82 3.40
C LEU A 351 -11.80 10.25 3.70
N THR A 352 -10.73 11.00 3.42
CA THR A 352 -9.36 10.58 3.72
C THR A 352 -9.20 10.22 5.21
N ARG A 353 -9.74 11.07 6.09
CA ARG A 353 -9.71 10.82 7.54
C ARG A 353 -10.45 9.54 7.90
N ARG A 354 -11.63 9.31 7.32
CA ARG A 354 -12.42 8.10 7.52
C ARG A 354 -11.67 6.85 7.06
N LEU A 355 -11.08 6.86 5.87
CA LEU A 355 -10.34 5.73 5.32
C LEU A 355 -9.14 5.30 6.17
N ALA A 356 -8.40 6.28 6.74
CA ALA A 356 -7.21 6.01 7.54
C ALA A 356 -7.51 5.53 8.97
N GLN A 357 -8.75 5.54 9.41
CA GLN A 357 -9.14 5.29 10.80
C GLN A 357 -8.59 3.96 11.33
N LEU A 358 -8.57 2.93 10.50
CA LEU A 358 -8.06 1.60 10.87
C LEU A 358 -6.60 1.36 10.46
N THR A 359 -5.97 2.20 9.63
CA THR A 359 -4.57 2.03 9.22
C THR A 359 -3.60 2.95 9.98
N ALA A 360 -4.04 4.14 10.35
CA ALA A 360 -3.23 5.12 11.07
C ALA A 360 -2.69 4.62 12.42
N PRO A 361 -3.48 3.94 13.29
CA PRO A 361 -2.98 3.43 14.55
C PRO A 361 -1.79 2.48 14.38
N TRP A 362 -1.84 1.62 13.38
CA TRP A 362 -0.77 0.65 13.11
C TRP A 362 0.45 1.30 12.43
N SER A 363 0.28 2.47 11.82
CA SER A 363 1.40 3.29 11.33
C SER A 363 2.15 4.01 12.45
N MET A 364 1.47 4.28 13.58
CA MET A 364 2.10 4.81 14.79
C MET A 364 3.06 3.79 15.41
N HIS A 365 2.81 2.49 15.23
CA HIS A 365 3.74 1.42 15.59
C HIS A 365 4.86 1.29 14.54
N ALA A 366 6.05 0.98 14.98
CA ALA A 366 7.19 0.79 14.07
C ALA A 366 7.23 -0.62 13.44
N GLY A 367 6.35 -1.53 13.85
CA GLY A 367 6.25 -2.90 13.37
C GLY A 367 5.52 -3.05 12.05
N PRO A 368 5.55 -4.27 11.48
CA PRO A 368 4.96 -4.56 10.19
C PRO A 368 3.45 -4.76 10.25
N THR A 369 2.79 -4.55 9.10
CA THR A 369 1.38 -4.87 8.88
C THR A 369 1.19 -5.50 7.51
N LEU A 370 0.45 -6.61 7.45
CA LEU A 370 0.06 -7.31 6.22
C LEU A 370 -1.43 -7.12 5.96
N ALA A 371 -1.79 -6.51 4.84
CA ALA A 371 -3.17 -6.44 4.37
C ALA A 371 -3.46 -7.59 3.41
N LEU A 372 -4.62 -8.22 3.58
CA LEU A 372 -5.07 -9.41 2.84
C LEU A 372 -6.52 -9.23 2.39
N PRO A 373 -6.91 -9.69 1.18
CA PRO A 373 -8.32 -9.79 0.82
C PRO A 373 -9.00 -10.85 1.69
N ALA A 374 -10.09 -10.47 2.35
CA ALA A 374 -10.85 -11.32 3.28
C ALA A 374 -12.20 -11.80 2.70
N GLY A 375 -12.67 -11.17 1.63
CA GLY A 375 -13.96 -11.50 1.03
C GLY A 375 -14.46 -10.40 0.09
N ARG A 376 -15.77 -10.44 -0.15
CA ARG A 376 -16.49 -9.41 -0.93
C ARG A 376 -17.62 -8.84 -0.09
N HIS A 377 -17.80 -7.53 -0.18
CA HIS A 377 -18.90 -6.83 0.46
C HIS A 377 -20.25 -7.41 -0.04
N PRO A 378 -21.20 -7.77 0.85
CA PRO A 378 -22.43 -8.49 0.46
C PRO A 378 -23.29 -7.69 -0.51
N ASP A 379 -23.36 -6.36 -0.37
CA ASP A 379 -24.24 -5.53 -1.18
C ASP A 379 -23.58 -5.05 -2.48
N SER A 380 -22.34 -4.55 -2.41
CA SER A 380 -21.65 -3.97 -3.56
C SER A 380 -20.84 -4.99 -4.37
N GLY A 381 -20.45 -6.09 -3.74
CA GLY A 381 -19.52 -7.04 -4.33
C GLY A 381 -18.08 -6.55 -4.44
N MET A 382 -17.75 -5.37 -3.90
CA MET A 382 -16.38 -4.87 -3.83
C MET A 382 -15.52 -5.72 -2.88
N PRO A 383 -14.19 -5.77 -3.09
CA PRO A 383 -13.31 -6.43 -2.15
C PRO A 383 -13.38 -5.84 -0.74
N VAL A 384 -13.29 -6.70 0.25
CA VAL A 384 -13.09 -6.35 1.66
C VAL A 384 -11.75 -6.88 2.11
N GLY A 385 -10.92 -6.03 2.70
CA GLY A 385 -9.62 -6.39 3.24
C GLY A 385 -9.60 -6.43 4.76
N MET A 386 -8.87 -7.40 5.32
CA MET A 386 -8.40 -7.41 6.69
C MET A 386 -6.91 -7.07 6.74
N GLN A 387 -6.41 -6.71 7.92
CA GLN A 387 -4.97 -6.54 8.15
C GLN A 387 -4.54 -7.22 9.45
N LEU A 388 -3.35 -7.80 9.39
CA LEU A 388 -2.64 -8.37 10.53
C LEU A 388 -1.46 -7.47 10.86
N THR A 389 -1.33 -7.06 12.13
CA THR A 389 -0.20 -6.26 12.63
C THR A 389 0.58 -7.10 13.63
N ALA A 390 1.91 -7.10 13.53
CA ALA A 390 2.79 -7.88 14.39
C ALA A 390 3.79 -6.98 15.15
N PRO A 391 4.45 -7.49 16.20
CA PRO A 391 5.57 -6.83 16.84
C PRO A 391 6.69 -6.48 15.85
N ILE A 392 7.58 -5.58 16.23
CA ILE A 392 8.75 -5.21 15.42
C ILE A 392 9.55 -6.48 15.07
N GLY A 393 9.86 -6.67 13.79
CA GLY A 393 10.55 -7.85 13.25
C GLY A 393 9.62 -9.04 12.96
N GLY A 394 8.30 -8.85 13.06
CA GLY A 394 7.29 -9.90 12.84
C GLY A 394 6.86 -10.10 11.39
N GLU A 395 7.61 -9.62 10.40
CA GLU A 395 7.25 -9.74 8.98
C GLU A 395 7.05 -11.20 8.55
N ASP A 396 7.95 -12.08 8.96
CA ASP A 396 7.88 -13.50 8.63
C ASP A 396 6.64 -14.17 9.21
N LEU A 397 6.26 -13.82 10.45
CA LEU A 397 5.03 -14.30 11.10
C LEU A 397 3.79 -13.88 10.30
N LEU A 398 3.73 -12.62 9.85
CA LEU A 398 2.62 -12.12 9.05
C LEU A 398 2.53 -12.80 7.68
N LEU A 399 3.67 -13.03 7.03
CA LEU A 399 3.74 -13.68 5.73
C LEU A 399 3.32 -15.16 5.82
N ASP A 400 3.72 -15.86 6.88
CA ASP A 400 3.30 -17.24 7.15
C ASP A 400 1.80 -17.33 7.44
N ALA A 401 1.26 -16.40 8.24
CA ALA A 401 -0.17 -16.31 8.51
C ALA A 401 -0.97 -15.98 7.24
N GLY A 402 -0.48 -15.05 6.41
CA GLY A 402 -1.08 -14.69 5.14
C GLY A 402 -1.07 -15.84 4.14
N ALA A 403 0.04 -16.55 4.01
CA ALA A 403 0.17 -17.72 3.16
C ALA A 403 -0.78 -18.85 3.63
N TRP A 404 -0.88 -19.07 4.95
CA TRP A 404 -1.84 -20.01 5.51
C TRP A 404 -3.27 -19.63 5.15
N PHE A 405 -3.68 -18.38 5.37
CA PHE A 405 -5.05 -17.91 5.05
C PHE A 405 -5.39 -18.07 3.57
N GLN A 406 -4.43 -17.82 2.69
CA GLN A 406 -4.57 -17.99 1.25
C GLN A 406 -4.64 -19.45 0.78
N LEU A 407 -4.16 -20.40 1.59
CA LEU A 407 -4.40 -21.84 1.35
C LEU A 407 -5.81 -22.29 1.78
N GLN A 408 -6.45 -21.60 2.71
CA GLN A 408 -7.81 -21.90 3.17
C GLN A 408 -8.88 -21.22 2.29
N THR A 409 -8.51 -20.13 1.61
CA THR A 409 -9.45 -19.28 0.86
C THR A 409 -8.96 -19.03 -0.57
N SER A 410 -9.85 -18.50 -1.42
CA SER A 410 -9.50 -18.12 -2.80
C SER A 410 -9.63 -16.61 -3.08
N TRP A 411 -9.79 -15.78 -2.06
CA TRP A 411 -10.05 -14.35 -2.24
C TRP A 411 -8.96 -13.62 -3.04
N HIS A 412 -7.70 -13.99 -2.86
CA HIS A 412 -6.54 -13.45 -3.54
C HIS A 412 -6.43 -13.84 -5.03
N THR A 413 -7.22 -14.85 -5.48
CA THR A 413 -7.22 -15.30 -6.88
C THR A 413 -8.32 -14.65 -7.71
N LEU A 414 -9.23 -13.91 -7.09
CA LEU A 414 -10.31 -13.23 -7.80
C LEU A 414 -9.77 -12.19 -8.77
N VAL A 415 -10.37 -12.12 -9.95
CA VAL A 415 -9.98 -11.21 -11.03
C VAL A 415 -11.09 -10.17 -11.21
N PRO A 416 -10.76 -8.86 -11.22
CA PRO A 416 -11.74 -7.82 -11.45
C PRO A 416 -12.24 -7.81 -12.92
N PRO A 417 -13.43 -7.24 -13.20
CA PRO A 417 -13.96 -7.14 -14.56
C PRO A 417 -13.06 -6.36 -15.54
N CYS A 418 -12.35 -5.34 -15.02
CA CYS A 418 -11.37 -4.57 -15.79
C CYS A 418 -9.96 -5.12 -15.55
N ALA A 419 -9.64 -6.26 -16.16
CA ALA A 419 -8.34 -6.92 -16.02
C ALA A 419 -7.82 -7.46 -17.34
N VAL A 420 -6.52 -7.78 -17.36
CA VAL A 420 -5.88 -8.63 -18.36
C VAL A 420 -6.11 -10.08 -17.91
N GLU A 421 -6.62 -10.93 -18.79
CA GLU A 421 -6.78 -12.35 -18.47
C GLU A 421 -5.42 -12.97 -18.13
N PRO A 422 -5.35 -13.82 -17.09
CA PRO A 422 -4.11 -14.54 -16.80
C PRO A 422 -3.74 -15.43 -18.00
N ALA A 423 -2.45 -15.45 -18.32
CA ALA A 423 -1.89 -16.22 -19.42
C ALA A 423 -1.94 -17.72 -19.14
#